data_35e695de2976f35b249a8a29b59f56ab
#
_entry.id   35e695de2976f35b249a8a29b59f56ab
#
_cell.length_a   1.000
_cell.length_b   1.000
_cell.length_c   1.000
_cell.angle_alpha   90.00
_cell.angle_beta   90.00
_cell.angle_gamma   90.00
#
_symmetry.space_group_name_H-M   'P 1'
#
loop_
_entity.id
_entity.type
_entity.pdbx_description
1 polymer ?
#
loop_
_entity_poly.entity_id
_entity_poly.type
_entity_poly.pdbx_seq_one_letter_code
_entity_poly.pdbx_strand_id
1 'polypeptide(L)'
;PNKVTLFGQSAGAESVAVLLGTDKAKGLFQQAVMQSPPMQFVTTEQAGRVSTLFAEALGVAPTTTDISQVPLDDLVSEVINIGNTVKDRDEWGMMSWGGTAFLPVTDGDIIKESPMKDLIKYADASIPVIVGSTDQEARLYYVPGGAINKITSTQRSQLLSDLSLNDKPLRVYSPTNSDKSVVDSFADIQSDYTSRMPAVHIAEHLIKNGNKVWHYNFSWLSPAFDGQLGAAHFVDVPFAFNALGSEQAKNFVGDEPPQKLANTMHQYWIEFARTGQVSWDNYKLTDRTTMRFDVDSEAVVDPERDVRMLWSD
;
A
#
# COMPACT_ATOMS: atom_id res chain seq x y z
N PRO A 1 27.16 8.26 -5.98
CA PRO A 1 25.81 8.53 -6.46
C PRO A 1 25.21 7.38 -7.29
N ASN A 2 26.02 6.43 -7.78
CA ASN A 2 25.56 5.38 -8.71
C ASN A 2 25.16 4.06 -8.03
N LYS A 3 24.82 4.08 -6.74
CA LYS A 3 24.41 2.92 -5.94
C LYS A 3 23.37 3.33 -4.92
N VAL A 4 22.30 3.94 -5.39
CA VAL A 4 21.17 4.34 -4.53
C VAL A 4 19.99 3.44 -4.84
N THR A 5 19.52 2.72 -3.85
CA THR A 5 18.24 2.01 -3.87
C THR A 5 17.23 2.81 -3.06
N LEU A 6 16.18 3.28 -3.71
CA LEU A 6 15.04 3.82 -2.98
C LEU A 6 14.15 2.67 -2.54
N PHE A 7 13.70 2.72 -1.28
CA PHE A 7 12.63 1.83 -0.89
C PHE A 7 11.70 2.50 0.13
N GLY A 8 10.46 2.03 0.15
CA GLY A 8 9.45 2.55 1.05
C GLY A 8 8.33 1.56 1.25
N GLN A 9 7.61 1.75 2.34
CA GLN A 9 6.42 0.99 2.68
C GLN A 9 5.24 1.95 2.83
N SER A 10 4.03 1.54 2.38
CA SER A 10 2.82 2.37 2.47
C SER A 10 2.97 3.72 1.77
N ALA A 11 2.74 4.82 2.43
CA ALA A 11 2.98 6.17 1.91
C ALA A 11 4.42 6.37 1.41
N GLY A 12 5.41 5.68 2.02
CA GLY A 12 6.78 5.66 1.52
C GLY A 12 6.91 4.92 0.19
N ALA A 13 6.18 3.83 -0.01
CA ALA A 13 6.14 3.11 -1.29
C ALA A 13 5.46 3.94 -2.39
N GLU A 14 4.39 4.63 -2.05
CA GLU A 14 3.74 5.60 -2.95
C GLU A 14 4.69 6.73 -3.34
N SER A 15 5.45 7.27 -2.36
CA SER A 15 6.47 8.27 -2.62
C SER A 15 7.54 7.76 -3.59
N VAL A 16 7.98 6.50 -3.46
CA VAL A 16 8.91 5.86 -4.41
C VAL A 16 8.28 5.77 -5.80
N ALA A 17 6.99 5.39 -5.91
CA ALA A 17 6.29 5.35 -7.19
C ALA A 17 6.18 6.73 -7.85
N VAL A 18 5.85 7.77 -7.08
CA VAL A 18 5.81 9.16 -7.55
C VAL A 18 7.19 9.61 -8.04
N LEU A 19 8.25 9.33 -7.28
CA LEU A 19 9.63 9.67 -7.69
C LEU A 19 10.08 8.91 -8.94
N LEU A 20 9.65 7.66 -9.12
CA LEU A 20 9.94 6.91 -10.34
C LEU A 20 9.17 7.47 -11.55
N GLY A 21 7.99 8.04 -11.33
CA GLY A 21 7.12 8.64 -12.35
C GLY A 21 7.40 10.12 -12.65
N THR A 22 8.44 10.74 -12.09
CA THR A 22 8.75 12.16 -12.36
C THR A 22 10.11 12.37 -13.01
N ASP A 23 10.16 13.28 -14.00
CA ASP A 23 11.40 13.65 -14.68
C ASP A 23 12.43 14.28 -13.71
N LYS A 24 11.95 14.93 -12.63
CA LYS A 24 12.80 15.64 -11.67
C LYS A 24 13.67 14.71 -10.82
N ALA A 25 13.29 13.44 -10.71
CA ALA A 25 14.06 12.43 -9.98
C ALA A 25 14.95 11.53 -10.86
N LYS A 26 14.96 11.75 -12.18
CA LYS A 26 15.80 10.96 -13.10
C LYS A 26 17.27 11.00 -12.73
N GLY A 27 17.88 9.80 -12.65
CA GLY A 27 19.30 9.64 -12.34
C GLY A 27 19.66 9.75 -10.85
N LEU A 28 18.70 10.02 -9.95
CA LEU A 28 18.97 10.13 -8.51
C LEU A 28 19.10 8.77 -7.83
N PHE A 29 18.48 7.73 -8.39
CA PHE A 29 18.53 6.36 -7.88
C PHE A 29 18.57 5.35 -9.03
N GLN A 30 18.98 4.13 -8.74
CA GLN A 30 19.20 3.07 -9.72
C GLN A 30 18.32 1.85 -9.51
N GLN A 31 17.62 1.77 -8.37
CA GLN A 31 16.77 0.64 -8.00
C GLN A 31 15.64 1.14 -7.12
N ALA A 32 14.48 0.47 -7.16
CA ALA A 32 13.33 0.83 -6.36
C ALA A 32 12.65 -0.40 -5.72
N VAL A 33 12.22 -0.26 -4.46
CA VAL A 33 11.41 -1.25 -3.75
C VAL A 33 10.17 -0.57 -3.20
N MET A 34 8.99 -1.09 -3.54
CA MET A 34 7.70 -0.59 -3.10
C MET A 34 6.94 -1.67 -2.35
N GLN A 35 6.81 -1.50 -1.03
CA GLN A 35 6.06 -2.40 -0.14
C GLN A 35 4.69 -1.81 0.14
N SER A 36 3.64 -2.47 -0.33
CA SER A 36 2.23 -2.07 -0.12
C SER A 36 1.91 -0.63 -0.55
N PRO A 37 2.19 -0.23 -1.81
CA PRO A 37 1.92 1.12 -2.30
C PRO A 37 0.40 1.37 -2.46
N PRO A 38 -0.19 2.39 -1.78
CA PRO A 38 -1.63 2.62 -1.89
C PRO A 38 -2.06 3.34 -3.18
N MET A 39 -1.18 4.08 -3.83
CA MET A 39 -1.45 4.86 -5.06
C MET A 39 -2.68 5.78 -4.96
N GLN A 40 -2.86 6.38 -3.80
CA GLN A 40 -3.92 7.35 -3.53
C GLN A 40 -3.40 8.78 -3.76
N PHE A 41 -4.25 9.66 -4.25
CA PHE A 41 -3.89 11.05 -4.51
C PHE A 41 -5.12 11.94 -4.47
N VAL A 42 -4.89 13.24 -4.40
CA VAL A 42 -5.95 14.26 -4.42
C VAL A 42 -5.66 15.32 -5.47
N THR A 43 -6.73 16.00 -5.91
CA THR A 43 -6.60 17.21 -6.73
C THR A 43 -6.16 18.41 -5.89
N THR A 44 -5.68 19.46 -6.54
CA THR A 44 -5.37 20.75 -5.85
C THR A 44 -6.58 21.34 -5.15
N GLU A 45 -7.79 21.14 -5.69
CA GLU A 45 -9.05 21.58 -5.05
C GLU A 45 -9.31 20.82 -3.75
N GLN A 46 -9.21 19.48 -3.76
CA GLN A 46 -9.37 18.67 -2.56
C GLN A 46 -8.31 18.98 -1.50
N ALA A 47 -7.05 19.13 -1.91
CA ALA A 47 -5.97 19.53 -1.02
C ALA A 47 -6.21 20.91 -0.41
N GLY A 48 -6.73 21.87 -1.20
CA GLY A 48 -7.11 23.19 -0.74
C GLY A 48 -8.21 23.15 0.33
N ARG A 49 -9.23 22.31 0.15
CA ARG A 49 -10.29 22.10 1.17
C ARG A 49 -9.71 21.53 2.47
N VAL A 50 -8.85 20.50 2.39
CA VAL A 50 -8.16 19.95 3.57
C VAL A 50 -7.32 21.01 4.26
N SER A 51 -6.54 21.80 3.50
CA SER A 51 -5.69 22.87 4.04
C SER A 51 -6.51 23.94 4.76
N THR A 52 -7.67 24.30 4.23
CA THR A 52 -8.57 25.28 4.85
C THR A 52 -9.09 24.75 6.19
N LEU A 53 -9.65 23.55 6.21
CA LEU A 53 -10.14 22.91 7.44
C LEU A 53 -9.06 22.77 8.50
N PHE A 54 -7.86 22.37 8.09
CA PHE A 54 -6.70 22.22 8.98
C PHE A 54 -6.29 23.54 9.61
N ALA A 55 -6.21 24.61 8.81
CA ALA A 55 -5.85 25.94 9.30
C ALA A 55 -6.95 26.54 10.19
N GLU A 56 -8.23 26.37 9.85
CA GLU A 56 -9.37 26.80 10.66
C GLU A 56 -9.36 26.13 12.04
N ALA A 57 -9.12 24.81 12.11
CA ALA A 57 -9.04 24.09 13.36
C ALA A 57 -7.87 24.56 14.25
N LEU A 58 -6.76 24.98 13.63
CA LEU A 58 -5.60 25.57 14.31
C LEU A 58 -5.76 27.07 14.62
N GLY A 59 -6.83 27.72 14.14
CA GLY A 59 -7.08 29.15 14.35
C GLY A 59 -6.12 30.08 13.59
N VAL A 60 -5.57 29.63 12.46
CA VAL A 60 -4.63 30.40 11.62
C VAL A 60 -5.13 30.51 10.19
N ALA A 61 -4.53 31.39 9.38
CA ALA A 61 -4.83 31.43 7.94
C ALA A 61 -4.21 30.22 7.20
N PRO A 62 -4.84 29.73 6.09
CA PRO A 62 -4.35 28.58 5.33
C PRO A 62 -3.16 28.99 4.44
N THR A 63 -2.11 29.54 5.04
CA THR A 63 -0.86 29.93 4.37
C THR A 63 0.31 29.17 4.96
N THR A 64 1.33 28.91 4.15
CA THR A 64 2.56 28.28 4.61
C THR A 64 3.20 29.07 5.75
N THR A 65 3.15 30.40 5.67
CA THR A 65 3.72 31.32 6.70
C THR A 65 3.03 31.11 8.04
N ASP A 66 1.70 31.15 8.07
CA ASP A 66 0.95 31.06 9.34
C ASP A 66 1.00 29.66 9.94
N ILE A 67 0.84 28.61 9.11
CA ILE A 67 0.94 27.23 9.56
C ILE A 67 2.34 26.90 10.10
N SER A 68 3.41 27.45 9.50
CA SER A 68 4.79 27.24 9.98
C SER A 68 5.09 27.83 11.35
N GLN A 69 4.24 28.71 11.88
CA GLN A 69 4.38 29.26 13.23
C GLN A 69 3.65 28.45 14.30
N VAL A 70 2.82 27.48 13.89
CA VAL A 70 2.10 26.62 14.84
C VAL A 70 3.08 25.62 15.47
N PRO A 71 3.02 25.38 16.79
CA PRO A 71 3.83 24.34 17.44
C PRO A 71 3.64 22.97 16.81
N LEU A 72 4.71 22.19 16.70
CA LEU A 72 4.70 20.88 16.05
C LEU A 72 3.69 19.92 16.69
N ASP A 73 3.58 19.91 18.01
CA ASP A 73 2.65 19.04 18.74
C ASP A 73 1.18 19.33 18.40
N ASP A 74 0.86 20.62 18.21
CA ASP A 74 -0.49 21.03 17.80
C ASP A 74 -0.76 20.61 16.35
N LEU A 75 0.22 20.76 15.45
CA LEU A 75 0.13 20.28 14.07
C LEU A 75 -0.11 18.76 14.03
N VAL A 76 0.67 17.97 14.78
CA VAL A 76 0.54 16.50 14.84
C VAL A 76 -0.83 16.11 15.38
N SER A 77 -1.29 16.76 16.44
CA SER A 77 -2.61 16.49 17.03
C SER A 77 -3.73 16.77 16.02
N GLU A 78 -3.64 17.85 15.27
CA GLU A 78 -4.66 18.22 14.29
C GLU A 78 -4.63 17.32 13.05
N VAL A 79 -3.47 16.77 12.64
CA VAL A 79 -3.40 15.75 11.58
C VAL A 79 -4.27 14.54 11.93
N ILE A 80 -4.26 14.11 13.19
CA ILE A 80 -5.10 12.98 13.65
C ILE A 80 -6.59 13.36 13.62
N ASN A 81 -6.92 14.57 14.06
CA ASN A 81 -8.30 15.06 14.09
C ASN A 81 -8.88 15.20 12.69
N ILE A 82 -8.16 15.81 11.76
CA ILE A 82 -8.61 15.97 10.37
C ILE A 82 -8.76 14.62 9.66
N GLY A 83 -7.92 13.63 9.98
CA GLY A 83 -8.08 12.27 9.51
C GLY A 83 -9.42 11.63 9.92
N ASN A 84 -10.00 12.03 11.06
CA ASN A 84 -11.34 11.61 11.45
C ASN A 84 -12.45 12.39 10.71
N THR A 85 -12.22 13.64 10.39
CA THR A 85 -13.15 14.48 9.62
C THR A 85 -13.35 13.95 8.21
N VAL A 86 -12.29 13.55 7.52
CA VAL A 86 -12.36 13.01 6.14
C VAL A 86 -12.99 11.61 6.05
N LYS A 87 -13.38 11.01 7.18
CA LYS A 87 -14.14 9.75 7.18
C LYS A 87 -15.62 9.93 6.82
N ASP A 88 -16.12 11.16 6.76
CA ASP A 88 -17.47 11.41 6.25
C ASP A 88 -17.51 11.17 4.74
N ARG A 89 -18.16 10.08 4.37
CA ARG A 89 -18.21 9.59 2.99
C ARG A 89 -19.01 10.52 2.06
N ASP A 90 -20.10 11.09 2.55
CA ASP A 90 -20.96 11.93 1.73
C ASP A 90 -20.26 13.23 1.33
N GLU A 91 -19.35 13.68 2.15
CA GLU A 91 -18.54 14.86 1.89
C GLU A 91 -17.23 14.56 1.14
N TRP A 92 -16.53 13.45 1.47
CA TRP A 92 -15.16 13.18 1.03
C TRP A 92 -15.03 12.02 0.02
N GLY A 93 -16.13 11.31 -0.26
CA GLY A 93 -16.15 10.23 -1.25
C GLY A 93 -15.07 9.18 -0.99
N MET A 94 -14.27 8.88 -2.02
CA MET A 94 -13.23 7.84 -1.95
C MET A 94 -12.11 8.13 -0.94
N MET A 95 -11.84 9.39 -0.58
CA MET A 95 -10.87 9.72 0.47
C MET A 95 -11.24 9.11 1.82
N SER A 96 -12.54 8.97 2.11
CA SER A 96 -13.02 8.38 3.36
C SER A 96 -12.60 6.92 3.57
N TRP A 97 -12.38 6.18 2.49
CA TRP A 97 -11.92 4.81 2.53
C TRP A 97 -10.41 4.69 2.73
N GLY A 98 -9.64 5.72 2.34
CA GLY A 98 -8.18 5.77 2.51
C GLY A 98 -7.73 6.08 3.93
N GLY A 99 -8.59 6.70 4.74
CA GLY A 99 -8.34 6.98 6.15
C GLY A 99 -7.27 8.05 6.42
N THR A 100 -6.81 8.80 5.40
CA THR A 100 -5.87 9.90 5.52
C THR A 100 -6.30 11.11 4.72
N ALA A 101 -6.06 12.30 5.26
CA ALA A 101 -6.36 13.57 4.60
C ALA A 101 -5.18 14.10 3.76
N PHE A 102 -3.95 13.75 4.13
CA PHE A 102 -2.73 14.25 3.51
C PHE A 102 -2.18 13.22 2.53
N LEU A 103 -2.47 13.44 1.26
CA LEU A 103 -2.12 12.58 0.14
C LEU A 103 -1.27 13.34 -0.87
N PRO A 104 -0.55 12.66 -1.77
CA PRO A 104 0.09 13.29 -2.92
C PRO A 104 -0.92 14.13 -3.71
N VAL A 105 -0.50 15.31 -4.15
CA VAL A 105 -1.36 16.26 -4.85
C VAL A 105 -1.03 16.29 -6.33
N THR A 106 -2.03 16.12 -7.18
CA THR A 106 -1.87 16.33 -8.62
C THR A 106 -1.75 17.85 -8.86
N ASP A 107 -0.51 18.33 -8.86
CA ASP A 107 -0.16 19.76 -8.95
C ASP A 107 0.13 20.23 -10.40
N GLY A 108 0.22 19.31 -11.35
CA GLY A 108 0.56 19.58 -12.74
C GLY A 108 2.06 19.82 -12.98
N ASP A 109 2.90 19.73 -11.95
CA ASP A 109 4.36 19.94 -12.02
C ASP A 109 5.14 18.68 -11.64
N ILE A 110 5.03 18.20 -10.40
CA ILE A 110 5.66 16.95 -9.95
C ILE A 110 4.76 15.75 -10.30
N ILE A 111 3.49 15.83 -9.95
CA ILE A 111 2.45 14.87 -10.36
C ILE A 111 1.58 15.55 -11.41
N LYS A 112 1.82 15.20 -12.69
CA LYS A 112 1.20 15.92 -13.80
C LYS A 112 -0.22 15.51 -14.08
N GLU A 113 -0.52 14.21 -14.04
CA GLU A 113 -1.85 13.67 -14.25
C GLU A 113 -2.36 12.87 -13.04
N SER A 114 -1.67 11.79 -12.70
CA SER A 114 -1.86 11.01 -11.47
C SER A 114 -0.63 10.12 -11.25
N PRO A 115 -0.36 9.68 -10.01
CA PRO A 115 0.82 8.85 -9.74
C PRO A 115 0.95 7.65 -10.67
N MET A 116 -0.16 6.94 -10.94
CA MET A 116 -0.15 5.77 -11.84
C MET A 116 0.08 6.17 -13.31
N LYS A 117 -0.59 7.20 -13.81
CA LYS A 117 -0.39 7.66 -15.19
C LYS A 117 1.00 8.21 -15.43
N ASP A 118 1.54 8.96 -14.48
CA ASP A 118 2.88 9.51 -14.56
C ASP A 118 3.93 8.40 -14.51
N LEU A 119 3.73 7.38 -13.66
CA LEU A 119 4.57 6.18 -13.62
C LEU A 119 4.62 5.48 -14.99
N ILE A 120 3.46 5.27 -15.62
CA ILE A 120 3.35 4.66 -16.96
C ILE A 120 4.12 5.47 -18.00
N LYS A 121 4.07 6.80 -17.91
CA LYS A 121 4.54 7.70 -18.96
C LYS A 121 6.00 8.10 -18.82
N TYR A 122 6.50 8.19 -17.59
CA TYR A 122 7.79 8.80 -17.30
C TYR A 122 8.79 7.89 -16.60
N ALA A 123 8.38 6.70 -16.12
CA ALA A 123 9.31 5.79 -15.45
C ALA A 123 10.49 5.42 -16.35
N ASP A 124 11.69 5.44 -15.78
CA ASP A 124 12.90 5.00 -16.47
C ASP A 124 12.93 3.47 -16.55
N ALA A 125 12.83 2.94 -17.76
CA ALA A 125 12.82 1.49 -18.02
C ALA A 125 14.12 0.76 -17.58
N SER A 126 15.19 1.49 -17.34
CA SER A 126 16.46 0.90 -16.86
C SER A 126 16.45 0.58 -15.37
N ILE A 127 15.50 1.14 -14.60
CA ILE A 127 15.42 0.94 -13.15
C ILE A 127 14.69 -0.38 -12.84
N PRO A 128 15.37 -1.36 -12.22
CA PRO A 128 14.73 -2.58 -11.74
C PRO A 128 13.90 -2.28 -10.49
N VAL A 129 12.80 -3.02 -10.32
CA VAL A 129 11.82 -2.77 -9.27
C VAL A 129 11.41 -4.07 -8.56
N ILE A 130 11.38 -4.05 -7.22
CA ILE A 130 10.58 -4.97 -6.43
C ILE A 130 9.29 -4.24 -6.01
N VAL A 131 8.14 -4.86 -6.20
CA VAL A 131 6.85 -4.36 -5.72
C VAL A 131 6.01 -5.51 -5.20
N GLY A 132 5.27 -5.27 -4.14
CA GLY A 132 4.37 -6.28 -3.58
C GLY A 132 3.57 -5.75 -2.41
N SER A 133 2.84 -6.66 -1.77
CA SER A 133 1.91 -6.34 -0.69
C SER A 133 1.79 -7.51 0.28
N THR A 134 1.09 -7.26 1.38
CA THR A 134 0.64 -8.32 2.29
C THR A 134 -0.75 -8.83 1.88
N ASP A 135 -1.10 -10.06 2.30
CA ASP A 135 -2.38 -10.66 1.87
C ASP A 135 -3.60 -10.03 2.53
N GLN A 136 -3.46 -9.43 3.72
CA GLN A 136 -4.58 -8.97 4.54
C GLN A 136 -4.38 -7.52 5.02
N GLU A 137 -3.92 -6.65 4.13
CA GLU A 137 -3.52 -5.25 4.37
C GLU A 137 -4.45 -4.50 5.35
N ALA A 138 -5.75 -4.52 5.08
CA ALA A 138 -6.73 -3.72 5.79
C ALA A 138 -6.88 -4.09 7.28
N ARG A 139 -6.47 -5.29 7.68
CA ARG A 139 -6.61 -5.73 9.08
C ARG A 139 -5.86 -4.83 10.05
N LEU A 140 -4.76 -4.21 9.65
CA LEU A 140 -4.06 -3.23 10.48
C LEU A 140 -4.97 -2.08 10.94
N TYR A 141 -5.86 -1.62 10.08
CA TYR A 141 -6.70 -0.44 10.36
C TYR A 141 -7.94 -0.77 11.19
N TYR A 142 -8.35 -2.03 11.22
CA TYR A 142 -9.58 -2.44 11.86
C TYR A 142 -9.39 -3.33 13.10
N VAL A 143 -8.29 -4.08 13.19
CA VAL A 143 -8.07 -5.04 14.28
C VAL A 143 -7.62 -4.37 15.58
N PRO A 144 -6.57 -3.53 15.63
CA PRO A 144 -6.04 -3.01 16.90
C PRO A 144 -7.07 -2.21 17.70
N GLY A 145 -7.96 -1.48 17.05
CA GLY A 145 -9.03 -0.71 17.69
C GLY A 145 -10.34 -1.48 17.89
N GLY A 146 -10.38 -2.78 17.55
CA GLY A 146 -11.57 -3.62 17.62
C GLY A 146 -12.68 -3.23 16.62
N ALA A 147 -12.39 -2.35 15.67
CA ALA A 147 -13.36 -1.92 14.65
C ALA A 147 -13.75 -3.07 13.71
N ILE A 148 -12.87 -4.07 13.56
CA ILE A 148 -13.11 -5.27 12.77
C ILE A 148 -14.43 -5.96 13.16
N ASN A 149 -14.73 -6.01 14.45
CA ASN A 149 -15.93 -6.66 15.00
C ASN A 149 -17.22 -5.85 14.82
N LYS A 150 -17.13 -4.61 14.30
CA LYS A 150 -18.25 -3.70 14.09
C LYS A 150 -18.63 -3.55 12.61
N ILE A 151 -17.92 -4.22 11.72
CA ILE A 151 -18.17 -4.17 10.28
C ILE A 151 -19.48 -4.87 9.96
N THR A 152 -20.34 -4.17 9.21
CA THR A 152 -21.68 -4.62 8.85
C THR A 152 -21.79 -5.00 7.37
N SER A 153 -22.82 -5.77 7.01
CA SER A 153 -23.16 -6.05 5.62
C SER A 153 -23.45 -4.78 4.81
N THR A 154 -24.04 -3.76 5.46
CA THR A 154 -24.30 -2.46 4.84
C THR A 154 -23.01 -1.76 4.44
N GLN A 155 -22.00 -1.72 5.31
CA GLN A 155 -20.70 -1.12 5.00
C GLN A 155 -19.98 -1.87 3.86
N ARG A 156 -20.03 -3.22 3.87
CA ARG A 156 -19.50 -4.01 2.77
C ARG A 156 -20.19 -3.71 1.43
N SER A 157 -21.53 -3.67 1.42
CA SER A 157 -22.30 -3.36 0.22
C SER A 157 -22.00 -1.96 -0.29
N GLN A 158 -21.79 -1.01 0.61
CA GLN A 158 -21.44 0.35 0.26
C GLN A 158 -20.05 0.43 -0.37
N LEU A 159 -19.06 -0.25 0.21
CA LEU A 159 -17.70 -0.33 -0.36
C LEU A 159 -17.74 -0.91 -1.77
N LEU A 160 -18.47 -1.98 -1.99
CA LEU A 160 -18.64 -2.59 -3.32
C LEU A 160 -19.28 -1.62 -4.32
N SER A 161 -20.28 -0.83 -3.87
CA SER A 161 -20.93 0.19 -4.70
C SER A 161 -19.96 1.28 -5.10
N ASP A 162 -19.20 1.82 -4.14
CA ASP A 162 -18.25 2.90 -4.38
C ASP A 162 -17.11 2.47 -5.30
N LEU A 163 -16.71 1.22 -5.22
CA LEU A 163 -15.69 0.62 -6.10
C LEU A 163 -16.25 0.12 -7.44
N SER A 164 -17.56 0.30 -7.71
CA SER A 164 -18.24 -0.19 -8.92
C SER A 164 -18.11 -1.72 -9.13
N LEU A 165 -18.08 -2.47 -8.03
CA LEU A 165 -17.93 -3.93 -8.03
C LEU A 165 -19.25 -4.69 -7.88
N ASN A 166 -20.40 -4.01 -7.74
CA ASN A 166 -21.71 -4.64 -7.47
C ASN A 166 -22.15 -5.65 -8.54
N ASP A 167 -21.83 -5.38 -9.80
CA ASP A 167 -22.23 -6.22 -10.94
C ASP A 167 -21.18 -7.31 -11.27
N LYS A 168 -20.09 -7.35 -10.52
CA LYS A 168 -19.00 -8.32 -10.73
C LYS A 168 -19.22 -9.58 -9.87
N PRO A 169 -18.72 -10.74 -10.30
CA PRO A 169 -18.90 -11.98 -9.54
C PRO A 169 -18.11 -11.95 -8.23
N LEU A 170 -18.78 -11.68 -7.15
CA LEU A 170 -18.20 -11.60 -5.80
C LEU A 170 -17.75 -12.95 -5.22
N ARG A 171 -17.75 -14.02 -6.03
CA ARG A 171 -17.33 -15.36 -5.60
C ARG A 171 -15.91 -15.41 -5.05
N VAL A 172 -15.05 -14.50 -5.52
CA VAL A 172 -13.68 -14.35 -5.03
C VAL A 172 -13.65 -13.96 -3.55
N TYR A 173 -14.58 -13.09 -3.14
CA TYR A 173 -14.67 -12.60 -1.75
C TYR A 173 -15.65 -13.38 -0.88
N SER A 174 -16.51 -14.20 -1.47
CA SER A 174 -17.48 -15.04 -0.77
C SER A 174 -17.77 -16.28 -1.61
N PRO A 175 -16.82 -17.20 -1.74
CA PRO A 175 -17.07 -18.43 -2.44
C PRO A 175 -18.18 -19.23 -1.74
N THR A 176 -19.08 -19.84 -2.49
CA THR A 176 -20.28 -20.54 -2.02
C THR A 176 -20.01 -21.66 -1.03
N ASN A 177 -18.77 -22.06 -0.84
CA ASN A 177 -18.32 -23.14 0.05
C ASN A 177 -17.30 -22.67 1.11
N SER A 178 -17.13 -21.36 1.34
CA SER A 178 -16.24 -20.88 2.38
C SER A 178 -17.05 -20.26 3.52
N ASP A 179 -16.64 -20.53 4.75
CA ASP A 179 -17.14 -19.90 5.97
C ASP A 179 -16.69 -18.42 6.11
N LYS A 180 -16.30 -17.78 4.98
CA LYS A 180 -15.79 -16.42 4.97
C LYS A 180 -16.86 -15.45 5.45
N SER A 181 -16.59 -14.78 6.55
CA SER A 181 -17.51 -13.83 7.17
C SER A 181 -17.67 -12.55 6.33
N VAL A 182 -18.71 -11.78 6.60
CA VAL A 182 -18.91 -10.43 6.05
C VAL A 182 -17.70 -9.55 6.36
N VAL A 183 -17.14 -9.71 7.54
CA VAL A 183 -15.98 -8.99 8.06
C VAL A 183 -14.72 -9.30 7.23
N ASP A 184 -14.43 -10.58 7.03
CA ASP A 184 -13.27 -11.01 6.23
C ASP A 184 -13.40 -10.57 4.78
N SER A 185 -14.58 -10.73 4.20
CA SER A 185 -14.87 -10.27 2.84
C SER A 185 -14.67 -8.76 2.67
N PHE A 186 -15.13 -7.96 3.65
CA PHE A 186 -14.90 -6.51 3.64
C PHE A 186 -13.41 -6.19 3.73
N ALA A 187 -12.68 -6.82 4.67
CA ALA A 187 -11.25 -6.59 4.85
C ALA A 187 -10.43 -6.97 3.61
N ASP A 188 -10.80 -8.06 2.92
CA ASP A 188 -10.13 -8.46 1.68
C ASP A 188 -10.37 -7.46 0.54
N ILE A 189 -11.63 -7.02 0.33
CA ILE A 189 -11.95 -5.99 -0.68
C ILE A 189 -11.17 -4.71 -0.39
N GLN A 190 -11.11 -4.30 0.86
CA GLN A 190 -10.36 -3.11 1.28
C GLN A 190 -8.85 -3.29 1.08
N SER A 191 -8.31 -4.49 1.34
CA SER A 191 -6.90 -4.83 1.10
C SER A 191 -6.54 -4.76 -0.39
N ASP A 192 -7.43 -5.27 -1.23
CA ASP A 192 -7.25 -5.22 -2.69
C ASP A 192 -7.28 -3.78 -3.20
N TYR A 193 -8.24 -2.99 -2.73
CA TYR A 193 -8.37 -1.59 -3.11
C TYR A 193 -7.15 -0.76 -2.68
N THR A 194 -6.71 -0.92 -1.43
CA THR A 194 -5.70 -0.02 -0.86
C THR A 194 -4.28 -0.31 -1.32
N SER A 195 -3.91 -1.57 -1.52
CA SER A 195 -2.49 -1.90 -1.75
C SER A 195 -2.25 -3.08 -2.69
N ARG A 196 -3.05 -4.17 -2.60
CA ARG A 196 -2.74 -5.39 -3.38
C ARG A 196 -2.90 -5.17 -4.88
N MET A 197 -4.05 -4.65 -5.32
CA MET A 197 -4.26 -4.37 -6.75
C MET A 197 -3.43 -3.20 -7.26
N PRO A 198 -3.24 -2.10 -6.52
CA PRO A 198 -2.21 -1.12 -6.86
C PRO A 198 -0.81 -1.72 -7.11
N ALA A 199 -0.33 -2.63 -6.26
CA ALA A 199 0.97 -3.29 -6.46
C ALA A 199 1.01 -4.12 -7.75
N VAL A 200 -0.03 -4.89 -8.04
CA VAL A 200 -0.17 -5.66 -9.30
C VAL A 200 -0.21 -4.74 -10.51
N HIS A 201 -1.00 -3.67 -10.47
CA HIS A 201 -1.10 -2.72 -11.58
C HIS A 201 0.23 -1.99 -11.83
N ILE A 202 0.95 -1.59 -10.78
CA ILE A 202 2.31 -1.03 -10.89
C ILE A 202 3.22 -2.04 -11.61
N ALA A 203 3.24 -3.31 -11.16
CA ALA A 203 4.05 -4.34 -11.77
C ALA A 203 3.74 -4.50 -13.27
N GLU A 204 2.45 -4.63 -13.63
CA GLU A 204 2.05 -4.81 -15.02
C GLU A 204 2.39 -3.59 -15.91
N HIS A 205 2.22 -2.36 -15.39
CA HIS A 205 2.56 -1.16 -16.14
C HIS A 205 4.06 -1.01 -16.33
N LEU A 206 4.85 -1.26 -15.30
CA LEU A 206 6.31 -1.21 -15.41
C LEU A 206 6.85 -2.26 -16.38
N ILE A 207 6.27 -3.47 -16.40
CA ILE A 207 6.63 -4.50 -17.41
C ILE A 207 6.30 -4.01 -18.83
N LYS A 208 5.13 -3.40 -19.04
CA LYS A 208 4.76 -2.83 -20.35
C LYS A 208 5.70 -1.69 -20.78
N ASN A 209 6.25 -0.95 -19.81
CA ASN A 209 7.28 0.09 -20.05
C ASN A 209 8.67 -0.49 -20.33
N GLY A 210 8.91 -1.78 -20.06
CA GLY A 210 10.22 -2.45 -20.28
C GLY A 210 11.07 -2.60 -19.03
N ASN A 211 10.60 -2.21 -17.85
CA ASN A 211 11.31 -2.41 -16.60
C ASN A 211 11.43 -3.90 -16.26
N LYS A 212 12.47 -4.26 -15.54
CA LYS A 212 12.56 -5.54 -14.84
C LYS A 212 11.82 -5.42 -13.50
N VAL A 213 10.85 -6.27 -13.28
CA VAL A 213 10.02 -6.23 -12.07
C VAL A 213 10.01 -7.60 -11.40
N TRP A 214 10.11 -7.60 -10.09
CA TRP A 214 9.85 -8.74 -9.22
C TRP A 214 8.65 -8.42 -8.34
N HIS A 215 7.70 -9.34 -8.31
CA HIS A 215 6.50 -9.18 -7.50
C HIS A 215 6.50 -10.15 -6.33
N TYR A 216 5.98 -9.70 -5.17
CA TYR A 216 5.81 -10.57 -4.01
C TYR A 216 4.46 -10.37 -3.33
N ASN A 217 4.03 -11.43 -2.63
CA ASN A 217 2.97 -11.42 -1.62
C ASN A 217 3.55 -11.89 -0.29
N PHE A 218 3.23 -11.20 0.80
CA PHE A 218 3.57 -11.62 2.14
C PHE A 218 2.34 -12.30 2.77
N SER A 219 2.44 -13.60 3.02
CA SER A 219 1.30 -14.47 3.40
C SER A 219 1.37 -15.01 4.82
N TRP A 220 2.51 -14.81 5.52
CA TRP A 220 2.63 -15.29 6.89
C TRP A 220 1.64 -14.61 7.83
N LEU A 221 0.89 -15.45 8.59
CA LEU A 221 -0.15 -14.98 9.50
C LEU A 221 0.43 -14.67 10.88
N SER A 222 0.42 -13.42 11.27
CA SER A 222 0.79 -12.98 12.60
C SER A 222 -0.18 -13.52 13.67
N PRO A 223 0.31 -14.03 14.81
CA PRO A 223 -0.52 -14.42 15.94
C PRO A 223 -1.01 -13.23 16.77
N ALA A 224 -0.56 -12.01 16.49
CA ALA A 224 -0.94 -10.83 17.26
C ALA A 224 -2.47 -10.61 17.25
N PHE A 225 -2.99 -10.02 18.33
CA PHE A 225 -4.42 -9.81 18.54
C PHE A 225 -5.23 -11.13 18.45
N ASP A 226 -4.78 -12.16 19.14
CA ASP A 226 -5.39 -13.50 19.10
C ASP A 226 -5.51 -14.09 17.69
N GLY A 227 -4.51 -13.80 16.83
CA GLY A 227 -4.46 -14.25 15.44
C GLY A 227 -5.33 -13.43 14.47
N GLN A 228 -6.06 -12.42 14.95
CA GLN A 228 -6.93 -11.60 14.09
C GLN A 228 -6.14 -10.68 13.16
N LEU A 229 -4.89 -10.32 13.52
CA LEU A 229 -4.07 -9.43 12.70
C LEU A 229 -3.71 -10.09 11.36
N GLY A 230 -3.29 -11.35 11.39
CA GLY A 230 -2.94 -12.07 10.17
C GLY A 230 -1.78 -11.43 9.39
N ALA A 231 -1.78 -11.57 8.08
CA ALA A 231 -0.80 -10.93 7.18
C ALA A 231 -1.20 -9.49 6.89
N ALA A 232 -1.28 -8.65 7.94
CA ALA A 232 -1.73 -7.27 7.84
C ALA A 232 -0.66 -6.33 7.29
N HIS A 233 -1.11 -5.14 6.86
CA HIS A 233 -0.22 -4.04 6.48
C HIS A 233 0.92 -3.85 7.48
N PHE A 234 2.14 -3.60 6.99
CA PHE A 234 3.35 -3.40 7.80
C PHE A 234 3.97 -4.68 8.41
N VAL A 235 3.26 -5.81 8.50
CA VAL A 235 3.78 -7.03 9.14
C VAL A 235 5.04 -7.57 8.44
N ASP A 236 5.20 -7.33 7.14
CA ASP A 236 6.37 -7.71 6.34
C ASP A 236 7.64 -6.89 6.66
N VAL A 237 7.49 -5.67 7.18
CA VAL A 237 8.62 -4.74 7.42
C VAL A 237 9.64 -5.29 8.42
N PRO A 238 9.27 -5.79 9.60
CA PRO A 238 10.23 -6.43 10.52
C PRO A 238 11.01 -7.59 9.91
N PHE A 239 10.40 -8.33 8.97
CA PHE A 239 11.06 -9.42 8.24
C PHE A 239 12.03 -8.89 7.19
N ALA A 240 11.63 -7.88 6.40
CA ALA A 240 12.50 -7.25 5.42
C ALA A 240 13.78 -6.67 6.04
N PHE A 241 13.68 -6.12 7.25
CA PHE A 241 14.83 -5.59 7.99
C PHE A 241 15.53 -6.60 8.90
N ASN A 242 15.00 -7.80 9.04
CA ASN A 242 15.45 -8.79 10.03
C ASN A 242 15.50 -8.22 11.45
N ALA A 243 14.49 -7.43 11.82
CA ALA A 243 14.40 -6.66 13.05
C ALA A 243 13.26 -7.17 13.97
N LEU A 244 13.06 -8.50 14.02
CA LEU A 244 11.96 -9.15 14.73
C LEU A 244 11.98 -8.92 16.24
N GLY A 245 13.16 -8.68 16.82
CA GLY A 245 13.35 -8.53 18.27
C GLY A 245 13.07 -7.12 18.81
N SER A 246 12.73 -6.14 17.96
CA SER A 246 12.40 -4.80 18.43
C SER A 246 11.06 -4.79 19.16
N GLU A 247 10.92 -3.91 20.17
CA GLU A 247 9.67 -3.80 20.93
C GLU A 247 8.49 -3.43 20.04
N GLN A 248 8.71 -2.56 19.07
CA GLN A 248 7.70 -2.19 18.09
C GLN A 248 7.29 -3.37 17.20
N ALA A 249 8.26 -4.19 16.76
CA ALA A 249 7.96 -5.35 15.92
C ALA A 249 7.09 -6.38 16.64
N LYS A 250 7.33 -6.63 17.93
CA LYS A 250 6.56 -7.62 18.71
C LYS A 250 5.06 -7.36 18.70
N ASN A 251 4.64 -6.11 18.65
CA ASN A 251 3.23 -5.76 18.58
C ASN A 251 2.56 -6.26 17.28
N PHE A 252 3.34 -6.51 16.23
CA PHE A 252 2.86 -6.96 14.94
C PHE A 252 3.17 -8.42 14.63
N VAL A 253 4.29 -8.95 15.13
CA VAL A 253 4.75 -10.30 14.78
C VAL A 253 4.67 -11.29 15.95
N GLY A 254 4.26 -10.83 17.14
CA GLY A 254 4.25 -11.67 18.36
C GLY A 254 5.63 -11.96 18.89
N ASP A 255 5.70 -12.89 19.86
CA ASP A 255 6.94 -13.18 20.59
C ASP A 255 7.87 -14.16 19.87
N GLU A 256 7.34 -15.05 19.05
CA GLU A 256 8.09 -16.12 18.37
C GLU A 256 7.89 -16.10 16.84
N PRO A 257 8.22 -15.00 16.15
CA PRO A 257 8.10 -14.94 14.70
C PRO A 257 9.14 -15.84 14.00
N PRO A 258 8.85 -16.41 12.81
CA PRO A 258 9.75 -17.34 12.15
C PRO A 258 11.02 -16.65 11.63
N GLN A 259 12.13 -16.82 12.33
CA GLN A 259 13.44 -16.27 11.97
C GLN A 259 13.91 -16.71 10.56
N LYS A 260 13.54 -17.93 10.12
CA LYS A 260 13.82 -18.42 8.77
C LYS A 260 13.25 -17.50 7.70
N LEU A 261 11.99 -17.06 7.86
CA LEU A 261 11.33 -16.14 6.93
C LEU A 261 12.05 -14.78 6.89
N ALA A 262 12.40 -14.22 8.06
CA ALA A 262 13.13 -12.97 8.12
C ALA A 262 14.50 -13.07 7.43
N ASN A 263 15.24 -14.14 7.66
CA ASN A 263 16.54 -14.36 7.00
C ASN A 263 16.36 -14.43 5.48
N THR A 264 15.35 -15.13 4.99
CA THR A 264 15.06 -15.28 3.56
C THR A 264 14.69 -13.93 2.92
N MET A 265 13.72 -13.23 3.49
CA MET A 265 13.25 -11.94 2.94
C MET A 265 14.36 -10.89 2.98
N HIS A 266 15.02 -10.73 4.12
CA HIS A 266 16.12 -9.77 4.30
C HIS A 266 17.26 -10.02 3.32
N GLN A 267 17.63 -11.29 3.08
CA GLN A 267 18.67 -11.62 2.12
C GLN A 267 18.32 -11.19 0.70
N TYR A 268 17.07 -11.36 0.27
CA TYR A 268 16.61 -10.89 -1.03
C TYR A 268 16.65 -9.36 -1.15
N TRP A 269 16.28 -8.61 -0.11
CA TRP A 269 16.39 -7.15 -0.10
C TRP A 269 17.84 -6.69 -0.21
N ILE A 270 18.78 -7.35 0.48
CA ILE A 270 20.22 -7.08 0.37
C ILE A 270 20.75 -7.45 -1.02
N GLU A 271 20.36 -8.61 -1.56
CA GLU A 271 20.75 -9.04 -2.91
C GLU A 271 20.32 -8.01 -3.94
N PHE A 272 19.05 -7.59 -3.89
CA PHE A 272 18.52 -6.56 -4.77
C PHE A 272 19.26 -5.23 -4.64
N ALA A 273 19.47 -4.74 -3.44
CA ALA A 273 20.16 -3.48 -3.20
C ALA A 273 21.62 -3.50 -3.72
N ARG A 274 22.26 -4.66 -3.76
CA ARG A 274 23.63 -4.82 -4.26
C ARG A 274 23.71 -4.97 -5.77
N THR A 275 22.74 -5.67 -6.38
CA THR A 275 22.85 -6.17 -7.75
C THR A 275 21.76 -5.65 -8.69
N GLY A 276 20.67 -5.10 -8.17
CA GLY A 276 19.45 -4.80 -8.93
C GLY A 276 18.70 -6.04 -9.40
N GLN A 277 18.98 -7.20 -8.79
CA GLN A 277 18.34 -8.49 -9.13
C GLN A 277 18.14 -9.31 -7.87
N VAL A 278 17.23 -10.29 -7.94
CA VAL A 278 17.05 -11.33 -6.94
C VAL A 278 16.95 -12.69 -7.62
N SER A 279 17.21 -13.75 -6.85
CA SER A 279 17.36 -15.11 -7.38
C SER A 279 16.06 -15.85 -7.65
N TRP A 280 14.86 -15.20 -7.49
CA TRP A 280 13.62 -15.77 -8.04
C TRP A 280 13.30 -15.16 -9.42
N ASP A 281 12.40 -15.81 -10.18
CA ASP A 281 12.03 -15.36 -11.53
C ASP A 281 11.31 -14.01 -11.49
N ASN A 282 11.68 -13.13 -12.40
CA ASN A 282 11.02 -11.84 -12.53
C ASN A 282 9.58 -11.98 -13.05
N TYR A 283 8.73 -11.04 -12.64
CA TYR A 283 7.34 -10.96 -13.06
C TYR A 283 7.23 -10.74 -14.58
N LYS A 284 6.32 -11.46 -15.23
CA LYS A 284 6.01 -11.32 -16.66
C LYS A 284 4.51 -11.41 -16.84
N LEU A 285 3.97 -10.73 -17.86
CA LEU A 285 2.53 -10.76 -18.13
C LEU A 285 2.00 -12.13 -18.57
N THR A 286 2.88 -13.07 -18.94
CA THR A 286 2.54 -14.43 -19.37
C THR A 286 2.25 -15.36 -18.21
N ASP A 287 3.02 -15.27 -17.14
CA ASP A 287 2.99 -16.21 -16.01
C ASP A 287 2.80 -15.53 -14.64
N ARG A 288 3.05 -14.22 -14.56
CA ARG A 288 2.87 -13.42 -13.35
C ARG A 288 3.49 -14.06 -12.11
N THR A 289 4.70 -14.61 -12.28
CA THR A 289 5.43 -15.25 -11.18
C THR A 289 5.57 -14.29 -10.00
N THR A 290 5.06 -14.71 -8.86
CA THR A 290 5.03 -13.93 -7.62
C THR A 290 5.71 -14.72 -6.52
N MET A 291 6.67 -14.13 -5.80
CA MET A 291 7.26 -14.73 -4.60
C MET A 291 6.27 -14.63 -3.45
N ARG A 292 5.79 -15.76 -2.95
CA ARG A 292 4.99 -15.83 -1.73
C ARG A 292 5.91 -16.01 -0.54
N PHE A 293 5.99 -14.98 0.30
CA PHE A 293 6.75 -15.02 1.55
C PHE A 293 5.90 -15.60 2.68
N ASP A 294 6.29 -16.78 3.13
CA ASP A 294 5.74 -17.52 4.26
C ASP A 294 6.87 -18.31 4.90
N VAL A 295 6.60 -19.09 5.93
CA VAL A 295 7.58 -19.98 6.59
C VAL A 295 8.33 -20.82 5.55
N ASP A 296 7.61 -21.36 4.59
CA ASP A 296 8.16 -21.98 3.39
C ASP A 296 7.84 -21.10 2.17
N SER A 297 8.75 -20.17 1.90
CA SER A 297 8.60 -19.22 0.80
C SER A 297 8.79 -19.91 -0.55
N GLU A 298 7.92 -19.60 -1.52
CA GLU A 298 7.93 -20.20 -2.86
C GLU A 298 7.49 -19.23 -3.94
N ALA A 299 7.95 -19.43 -5.18
CA ALA A 299 7.46 -18.71 -6.34
C ALA A 299 6.19 -19.40 -6.88
N VAL A 300 5.11 -18.62 -7.04
CA VAL A 300 3.80 -19.12 -7.48
C VAL A 300 3.40 -18.42 -8.78
N VAL A 301 2.77 -19.14 -9.69
CA VAL A 301 2.29 -18.61 -10.98
C VAL A 301 0.89 -18.01 -10.80
N ASP A 302 0.75 -16.72 -11.10
CA ASP A 302 -0.50 -15.94 -11.13
C ASP A 302 -1.44 -16.20 -9.92
N PRO A 303 -0.96 -16.07 -8.67
CA PRO A 303 -1.76 -16.40 -7.49
C PRO A 303 -2.99 -15.50 -7.33
N GLU A 304 -2.94 -14.29 -7.88
CA GLU A 304 -3.99 -13.27 -7.79
C GLU A 304 -4.96 -13.27 -8.97
N ARG A 305 -4.95 -14.31 -9.81
CA ARG A 305 -5.66 -14.32 -11.10
C ARG A 305 -7.12 -13.89 -11.00
N ASP A 306 -7.88 -14.51 -10.12
CA ASP A 306 -9.32 -14.28 -10.04
C ASP A 306 -9.65 -12.89 -9.50
N VAL A 307 -8.87 -12.43 -8.51
CA VAL A 307 -8.98 -11.06 -7.97
C VAL A 307 -8.56 -10.04 -9.03
N ARG A 308 -7.39 -10.24 -9.65
CA ARG A 308 -6.88 -9.35 -10.69
C ARG A 308 -7.87 -9.19 -11.87
N MET A 309 -8.51 -10.28 -12.30
CA MET A 309 -9.53 -10.23 -13.35
C MET A 309 -10.79 -9.45 -12.93
N LEU A 310 -11.10 -9.42 -11.65
CA LEU A 310 -12.20 -8.62 -11.11
C LEU A 310 -11.87 -7.12 -11.13
N TRP A 311 -10.60 -6.77 -10.91
CA TRP A 311 -10.10 -5.39 -10.85
C TRP A 311 -9.50 -4.90 -12.17
N SER A 312 -9.49 -5.69 -13.22
CA SER A 312 -9.10 -5.23 -14.56
C SER A 312 -10.19 -4.34 -15.15
N ASP A 313 -9.76 -3.26 -15.81
CA ASP A 313 -10.61 -2.33 -16.57
C ASP A 313 -11.37 -3.01 -17.70
#